data_88b7ffb3cb654225f5eaa43f45a88aaf
#
_entry.id   88b7ffb3cb654225f5eaa43f45a88aaf
#
_cell.length_a   1.000
_cell.length_b   1.000
_cell.length_c   1.000
_cell.angle_alpha   90.00
_cell.angle_beta   90.00
_cell.angle_gamma   90.00
#
_symmetry.space_group_name_H-M   'P 1'
#
loop_
_entity.id
_entity.type
_entity.pdbx_description
1 polymer ?
#
loop_
_entity_poly.entity_id
_entity_poly.type
_entity_poly.pdbx_seq_one_letter_code
_entity_poly.pdbx_strand_id
1 'polypeptide(L)'
;MQFFKRLIIIVLLLPSLEANEGYVDNNGVKIFYVDHGPASNEPILLVQGLGGQLTFWPDELISTLQNNGFRPIVYDNRDVGLSENFEEYGRPNFVWNYTKFYLGLPMKSAYSLADMASDGIAVIDHLDLEQTHLLAMSMGGMITQRMVADNKDRFKSYVLIASMAKSPDLQTAPKGELRRLIEDRSFKNQTIDERVDRSISCLLYTSDA
;
A
#
# COMPACT_ATOMS: atom_id res chain seq x y z
N MET A 1 -21.15 -15.85 63.86
CA MET A 1 -21.46 -16.37 62.53
C MET A 1 -21.11 -15.28 61.52
N GLN A 2 -19.86 -15.30 61.01
CA GLN A 2 -19.33 -14.25 60.10
C GLN A 2 -19.46 -14.79 58.68
N PHE A 3 -20.26 -14.11 57.86
CA PHE A 3 -20.39 -14.39 56.42
C PHE A 3 -19.20 -13.70 55.69
N PHE A 4 -18.23 -14.46 55.23
CA PHE A 4 -17.22 -13.99 54.27
C PHE A 4 -17.86 -13.86 52.92
N LYS A 5 -18.17 -12.64 52.47
CA LYS A 5 -18.48 -12.33 51.10
C LYS A 5 -17.22 -12.43 50.27
N ARG A 6 -17.05 -13.53 49.51
CA ARG A 6 -15.99 -13.61 48.48
C ARG A 6 -16.37 -12.70 47.32
N LEU A 7 -15.65 -11.59 47.17
CA LEU A 7 -15.69 -10.72 46.01
C LEU A 7 -14.91 -11.44 44.88
N ILE A 8 -15.63 -11.95 43.87
CA ILE A 8 -15.02 -12.46 42.64
C ILE A 8 -14.75 -11.27 41.76
N ILE A 9 -13.48 -10.87 41.66
CA ILE A 9 -13.03 -9.87 40.67
C ILE A 9 -12.88 -10.63 39.36
N ILE A 10 -13.84 -10.45 38.43
CA ILE A 10 -13.71 -10.88 37.04
C ILE A 10 -12.81 -9.83 36.37
N VAL A 11 -11.52 -10.15 36.21
CA VAL A 11 -10.64 -9.38 35.33
C VAL A 11 -11.01 -9.73 33.90
N LEU A 12 -11.81 -8.87 33.27
CA LEU A 12 -11.98 -8.90 31.82
C LEU A 12 -10.63 -8.53 31.20
N LEU A 13 -9.88 -9.54 30.78
CA LEU A 13 -8.78 -9.34 29.85
C LEU A 13 -9.38 -8.85 28.53
N LEU A 14 -9.47 -7.55 28.36
CA LEU A 14 -9.68 -6.98 27.05
C LEU A 14 -8.49 -7.38 26.20
N PRO A 15 -8.66 -8.05 25.05
CA PRO A 15 -7.55 -8.30 24.16
C PRO A 15 -6.93 -6.95 23.83
N SER A 16 -5.64 -6.81 24.09
CA SER A 16 -4.88 -5.65 23.64
C SER A 16 -5.04 -5.57 22.13
N LEU A 17 -5.43 -4.40 21.63
CA LEU A 17 -5.43 -4.05 20.20
C LEU A 17 -3.97 -3.83 19.75
N GLU A 18 -3.10 -4.79 20.04
CA GLU A 18 -1.74 -4.77 19.50
C GLU A 18 -1.82 -5.21 18.05
N ALA A 19 -1.25 -4.37 17.18
CA ALA A 19 -1.08 -4.72 15.78
C ALA A 19 -0.20 -5.97 15.69
N ASN A 20 -0.63 -6.95 14.91
CA ASN A 20 0.16 -8.14 14.64
C ASN A 20 0.99 -7.89 13.38
N GLU A 21 2.30 -7.92 13.48
CA GLU A 21 3.20 -7.72 12.35
C GLU A 21 3.97 -9.00 12.03
N GLY A 22 4.36 -9.14 10.78
CA GLY A 22 5.10 -10.32 10.35
C GLY A 22 5.53 -10.26 8.89
N TYR A 23 6.05 -11.38 8.45
CA TYR A 23 6.48 -11.59 7.08
C TYR A 23 5.72 -12.75 6.45
N VAL A 24 5.35 -12.59 5.20
CA VAL A 24 4.90 -13.69 4.34
C VAL A 24 5.93 -13.95 3.26
N ASP A 25 6.19 -15.22 2.95
CA ASP A 25 7.03 -15.61 1.83
C ASP A 25 6.16 -15.83 0.59
N ASN A 26 6.47 -15.09 -0.47
CA ASN A 26 5.88 -15.29 -1.79
C ASN A 26 6.95 -15.74 -2.78
N ASN A 27 7.15 -17.06 -2.89
CA ASN A 27 8.15 -17.68 -3.78
C ASN A 27 9.59 -17.15 -3.56
N GLY A 28 9.98 -17.03 -2.30
CA GLY A 28 11.32 -16.57 -1.89
C GLY A 28 11.42 -15.06 -1.71
N VAL A 29 10.33 -14.31 -1.92
CA VAL A 29 10.27 -12.87 -1.66
C VAL A 29 9.53 -12.62 -0.35
N LYS A 30 10.19 -12.03 0.63
CA LYS A 30 9.62 -11.70 1.94
C LYS A 30 8.86 -10.38 1.88
N ILE A 31 7.58 -10.42 2.20
CA ILE A 31 6.70 -9.26 2.25
C ILE A 31 6.34 -8.97 3.70
N PHE A 32 6.68 -7.78 4.17
CA PHE A 32 6.35 -7.31 5.51
C PHE A 32 4.93 -6.76 5.55
N TYR A 33 4.16 -7.13 6.57
CA TYR A 33 2.80 -6.64 6.77
C TYR A 33 2.54 -6.29 8.23
N VAL A 34 1.53 -5.45 8.45
CA VAL A 34 0.95 -5.13 9.77
C VAL A 34 -0.56 -5.29 9.69
N ASP A 35 -1.09 -6.06 10.62
CA ASP A 35 -2.51 -6.32 10.79
C ASP A 35 -3.02 -5.52 12.01
N HIS A 36 -3.85 -4.51 11.78
CA HIS A 36 -4.29 -3.54 12.78
C HIS A 36 -5.60 -3.88 13.46
N GLY A 37 -6.17 -5.04 13.25
CA GLY A 37 -7.48 -5.25 13.78
C GLY A 37 -7.73 -6.59 14.45
N PRO A 38 -8.82 -6.69 15.21
CA PRO A 38 -9.25 -7.99 15.68
C PRO A 38 -9.72 -8.84 14.50
N ALA A 39 -9.40 -10.14 14.54
CA ALA A 39 -9.74 -11.08 13.48
C ALA A 39 -11.27 -11.18 13.20
N SER A 40 -12.09 -10.74 14.14
CA SER A 40 -13.56 -10.72 14.01
C SER A 40 -14.10 -9.60 13.11
N ASN A 41 -13.27 -8.59 12.80
CA ASN A 41 -13.68 -7.46 12.00
C ASN A 41 -13.52 -7.74 10.49
N GLU A 42 -14.20 -6.93 9.67
CA GLU A 42 -14.21 -7.06 8.22
C GLU A 42 -12.83 -6.68 7.62
N PRO A 43 -12.12 -7.58 6.95
CA PRO A 43 -10.77 -7.31 6.49
C PRO A 43 -10.76 -6.31 5.33
N ILE A 44 -9.81 -5.38 5.38
CA ILE A 44 -9.51 -4.43 4.30
C ILE A 44 -7.99 -4.34 4.10
N LEU A 45 -7.52 -4.71 2.91
CA LEU A 45 -6.11 -4.61 2.53
C LEU A 45 -5.83 -3.24 1.90
N LEU A 46 -4.84 -2.54 2.43
CA LEU A 46 -4.41 -1.23 1.96
C LEU A 46 -3.12 -1.36 1.15
N VAL A 47 -3.14 -0.90 -0.10
CA VAL A 47 -2.02 -1.07 -1.04
C VAL A 47 -1.47 0.28 -1.48
N GLN A 48 -0.21 0.55 -1.11
CA GLN A 48 0.47 1.80 -1.40
C GLN A 48 0.95 1.90 -2.86
N GLY A 49 1.22 3.15 -3.27
CA GLY A 49 1.79 3.46 -4.57
C GLY A 49 3.29 3.23 -4.65
N LEU A 50 3.90 3.72 -5.72
CA LEU A 50 5.33 3.57 -6.01
C LEU A 50 6.19 4.19 -4.90
N GLY A 51 7.04 3.36 -4.29
CA GLY A 51 7.96 3.78 -3.22
C GLY A 51 7.27 4.17 -1.91
N GLY A 52 5.95 4.02 -1.82
CA GLY A 52 5.18 4.28 -0.60
C GLY A 52 5.31 3.12 0.39
N GLN A 53 5.74 3.43 1.61
CA GLN A 53 5.80 2.48 2.72
C GLN A 53 4.42 2.35 3.39
N LEU A 54 4.18 1.24 4.07
CA LEU A 54 2.95 1.02 4.84
C LEU A 54 2.69 2.13 5.88
N THR A 55 3.74 2.76 6.39
CA THR A 55 3.66 3.89 7.33
C THR A 55 3.15 5.19 6.71
N PHE A 56 2.95 5.25 5.39
CA PHE A 56 2.37 6.43 4.73
C PHE A 56 0.84 6.47 4.84
N TRP A 57 0.20 5.41 5.31
CA TRP A 57 -1.20 5.46 5.66
C TRP A 57 -1.37 6.24 6.97
N PRO A 58 -2.17 7.33 6.99
CA PRO A 58 -2.36 8.12 8.20
C PRO A 58 -2.99 7.30 9.33
N ASP A 59 -2.52 7.48 10.57
CA ASP A 59 -3.07 6.80 11.75
C ASP A 59 -4.57 7.08 11.93
N GLU A 60 -5.02 8.28 11.53
CA GLU A 60 -6.43 8.66 11.54
C GLU A 60 -7.27 7.81 10.57
N LEU A 61 -6.71 7.43 9.42
CA LEU A 61 -7.40 6.53 8.50
C LEU A 61 -7.51 5.13 9.09
N ILE A 62 -6.40 4.60 9.62
CA ILE A 62 -6.37 3.28 10.25
C ILE A 62 -7.38 3.22 11.40
N SER A 63 -7.34 4.19 12.31
CA SER A 63 -8.25 4.27 13.45
C SER A 63 -9.71 4.48 13.03
N THR A 64 -9.96 5.26 11.98
CA THR A 64 -11.31 5.44 11.42
C THR A 64 -11.87 4.14 10.86
N LEU A 65 -11.06 3.38 10.12
CA LEU A 65 -11.47 2.06 9.62
C LEU A 65 -11.78 1.09 10.77
N GLN A 66 -10.90 1.02 11.78
CA GLN A 66 -11.11 0.18 12.97
C GLN A 66 -12.41 0.54 13.70
N ASN A 67 -12.66 1.84 13.94
CA ASN A 67 -13.86 2.34 14.62
C ASN A 67 -15.15 2.06 13.84
N ASN A 68 -15.05 1.80 12.52
CA ASN A 68 -16.17 1.42 11.66
C ASN A 68 -16.24 -0.09 11.39
N GLY A 69 -15.57 -0.91 12.20
CA GLY A 69 -15.67 -2.37 12.16
C GLY A 69 -14.81 -3.04 11.09
N PHE A 70 -13.84 -2.32 10.50
CA PHE A 70 -12.88 -2.92 9.60
C PHE A 70 -11.63 -3.41 10.35
N ARG A 71 -10.93 -4.36 9.75
CA ARG A 71 -9.62 -4.87 10.12
C ARG A 71 -8.61 -4.40 9.07
N PRO A 72 -7.96 -3.23 9.26
CA PRO A 72 -7.00 -2.72 8.30
C PRO A 72 -5.73 -3.59 8.29
N ILE A 73 -5.34 -4.04 7.12
CA ILE A 73 -4.11 -4.78 6.88
C ILE A 73 -3.29 -3.95 5.89
N VAL A 74 -2.08 -3.62 6.27
CA VAL A 74 -1.14 -2.83 5.45
C VAL A 74 0.12 -3.65 5.19
N TYR A 75 0.76 -3.46 4.06
CA TYR A 75 2.02 -4.13 3.76
C TYR A 75 2.95 -3.23 2.95
N ASP A 76 4.23 -3.49 3.05
CA ASP A 76 5.23 -2.90 2.18
C ASP A 76 5.28 -3.68 0.87
N ASN A 77 5.12 -3.00 -0.26
CA ASN A 77 5.38 -3.62 -1.55
C ASN A 77 6.82 -4.15 -1.61
N ARG A 78 7.08 -5.17 -2.44
CA ARG A 78 8.46 -5.59 -2.71
C ARG A 78 9.33 -4.39 -3.11
N ASP A 79 10.59 -4.38 -2.74
CA ASP A 79 11.55 -3.29 -2.96
C ASP A 79 11.25 -2.00 -2.17
N VAL A 80 10.40 -2.09 -1.13
CA VAL A 80 10.00 -0.96 -0.29
C VAL A 80 10.03 -1.37 1.19
N GLY A 81 10.44 -0.45 2.05
CA GLY A 81 10.34 -0.56 3.51
C GLY A 81 11.08 -1.76 4.09
N LEU A 82 10.35 -2.63 4.78
CA LEU A 82 10.89 -3.84 5.40
C LEU A 82 10.70 -5.11 4.53
N SER A 83 10.03 -5.00 3.39
CA SER A 83 9.94 -6.10 2.43
C SER A 83 11.26 -6.34 1.70
N GLU A 84 11.38 -7.51 1.07
CA GLU A 84 12.56 -7.90 0.31
C GLU A 84 12.92 -6.85 -0.72
N ASN A 85 14.20 -6.47 -0.77
CA ASN A 85 14.72 -5.53 -1.75
C ASN A 85 15.48 -6.25 -2.87
N PHE A 86 15.54 -5.60 -4.00
CA PHE A 86 16.14 -6.12 -5.23
C PHE A 86 17.41 -5.35 -5.65
N GLU A 87 18.16 -4.84 -4.67
CA GLU A 87 19.41 -4.07 -4.90
C GLU A 87 20.44 -4.84 -5.73
N GLU A 88 20.42 -6.16 -5.67
CA GLU A 88 21.30 -7.04 -6.46
C GLU A 88 21.12 -6.89 -7.98
N TYR A 89 19.93 -6.47 -8.43
CA TYR A 89 19.65 -6.18 -9.84
C TYR A 89 20.19 -4.81 -10.29
N GLY A 90 20.77 -4.06 -9.36
CA GLY A 90 21.39 -2.75 -9.61
C GLY A 90 20.37 -1.64 -9.88
N ARG A 91 20.87 -0.42 -9.93
CA ARG A 91 20.01 0.74 -10.22
C ARG A 91 19.71 0.82 -11.71
N PRO A 92 18.44 1.00 -12.10
CA PRO A 92 18.09 1.13 -13.50
C PRO A 92 18.75 2.35 -14.13
N ASN A 93 19.32 2.18 -15.32
CA ASN A 93 19.79 3.30 -16.12
C ASN A 93 18.59 4.03 -16.71
N PHE A 94 18.16 5.10 -16.04
CA PHE A 94 16.97 5.87 -16.42
C PHE A 94 17.05 6.43 -17.85
N VAL A 95 18.21 6.91 -18.29
CA VAL A 95 18.39 7.46 -19.65
C VAL A 95 18.18 6.38 -20.69
N TRP A 96 18.78 5.21 -20.49
CA TRP A 96 18.65 4.08 -21.39
C TRP A 96 17.23 3.50 -21.42
N ASN A 97 16.61 3.36 -20.25
CA ASN A 97 15.23 2.88 -20.14
C ASN A 97 14.24 3.88 -20.75
N TYR A 98 14.45 5.18 -20.57
CA TYR A 98 13.65 6.21 -21.21
C TYR A 98 13.76 6.15 -22.74
N THR A 99 14.99 5.97 -23.26
CA THR A 99 15.24 5.80 -24.69
C THR A 99 14.51 4.56 -25.23
N LYS A 100 14.58 3.43 -24.53
CA LYS A 100 13.87 2.20 -24.90
C LYS A 100 12.35 2.41 -24.92
N PHE A 101 11.81 3.08 -23.91
CA PHE A 101 10.39 3.41 -23.83
C PHE A 101 9.95 4.23 -25.04
N TYR A 102 10.72 5.25 -25.39
CA TYR A 102 10.44 6.14 -26.55
C TYR A 102 10.49 5.39 -27.89
N LEU A 103 11.38 4.41 -28.00
CA LEU A 103 11.55 3.58 -29.20
C LEU A 103 10.64 2.36 -29.23
N GLY A 104 9.76 2.17 -28.21
CA GLY A 104 8.88 1.00 -28.10
C GLY A 104 9.66 -0.33 -27.90
N LEU A 105 10.89 -0.26 -27.40
CA LEU A 105 11.73 -1.44 -27.17
C LEU A 105 11.36 -2.11 -25.83
N PRO A 106 11.49 -3.44 -25.71
CA PRO A 106 11.20 -4.14 -24.49
C PRO A 106 12.12 -3.70 -23.35
N MET A 107 11.52 -3.40 -22.20
CA MET A 107 12.23 -3.10 -20.95
C MET A 107 12.29 -4.36 -20.09
N LYS A 108 13.46 -4.64 -19.53
CA LYS A 108 13.59 -5.68 -18.50
C LYS A 108 13.34 -5.05 -17.14
N SER A 109 12.48 -5.68 -16.37
CA SER A 109 12.23 -5.36 -14.96
C SER A 109 12.58 -6.57 -14.11
N ALA A 110 13.02 -6.36 -12.88
CA ALA A 110 13.26 -7.43 -11.91
C ALA A 110 11.95 -8.14 -11.54
N TYR A 111 10.85 -7.41 -11.55
CA TYR A 111 9.50 -7.89 -11.27
C TYR A 111 8.45 -7.08 -12.05
N SER A 112 7.24 -7.59 -12.09
CA SER A 112 6.09 -6.99 -12.78
C SER A 112 4.98 -6.61 -11.79
N LEU A 113 3.95 -5.89 -12.27
CA LEU A 113 2.73 -5.65 -11.50
C LEU A 113 1.98 -6.96 -11.15
N ALA A 114 2.14 -8.01 -11.96
CA ALA A 114 1.57 -9.31 -11.64
C ALA A 114 2.27 -9.97 -10.43
N ASP A 115 3.60 -9.84 -10.35
CA ASP A 115 4.36 -10.29 -9.18
C ASP A 115 3.95 -9.53 -7.92
N MET A 116 3.77 -8.20 -8.01
CA MET A 116 3.30 -7.38 -6.90
C MET A 116 1.85 -7.72 -6.50
N ALA A 117 1.01 -8.06 -7.46
CA ALA A 117 -0.35 -8.53 -7.20
C ALA A 117 -0.34 -9.87 -6.45
N SER A 118 0.58 -10.79 -6.82
CA SER A 118 0.74 -12.05 -6.09
C SER A 118 1.22 -11.85 -4.65
N ASP A 119 1.99 -10.79 -4.36
CA ASP A 119 2.37 -10.45 -2.98
C ASP A 119 1.16 -10.11 -2.11
N GLY A 120 0.27 -9.25 -2.63
CA GLY A 120 -0.96 -8.92 -1.93
C GLY A 120 -1.86 -10.14 -1.71
N ILE A 121 -1.93 -11.05 -2.68
CA ILE A 121 -2.65 -12.32 -2.52
C ILE A 121 -1.98 -13.20 -1.46
N ALA A 122 -0.64 -13.28 -1.45
CA ALA A 122 0.08 -14.05 -0.43
C ALA A 122 -0.19 -13.54 1.00
N VAL A 123 -0.31 -12.21 1.20
CA VAL A 123 -0.70 -11.63 2.49
C VAL A 123 -2.12 -12.05 2.88
N ILE A 124 -3.08 -12.00 1.95
CA ILE A 124 -4.46 -12.42 2.15
C ILE A 124 -4.55 -13.91 2.52
N ASP A 125 -3.79 -14.75 1.81
CA ASP A 125 -3.76 -16.20 2.03
C ASP A 125 -3.07 -16.57 3.36
N HIS A 126 -1.99 -15.87 3.70
CA HIS A 126 -1.28 -16.08 4.98
C HIS A 126 -2.15 -15.77 6.20
N LEU A 127 -3.05 -14.80 6.07
CA LEU A 127 -3.98 -14.41 7.13
C LEU A 127 -5.30 -15.19 7.10
N ASP A 128 -5.41 -16.24 6.26
CA ASP A 128 -6.59 -17.07 6.08
C ASP A 128 -7.87 -16.26 5.75
N LEU A 129 -7.72 -15.19 4.96
CA LEU A 129 -8.84 -14.33 4.59
C LEU A 129 -9.54 -14.88 3.34
N GLU A 130 -10.78 -15.33 3.50
CA GLU A 130 -11.58 -15.84 2.38
C GLU A 130 -11.96 -14.70 1.41
N GLN A 131 -12.43 -13.60 1.94
CA GLN A 131 -12.76 -12.39 1.18
C GLN A 131 -12.30 -11.13 1.89
N THR A 132 -11.88 -10.10 1.14
CA THR A 132 -11.43 -8.82 1.70
C THR A 132 -11.90 -7.64 0.86
N HIS A 133 -11.91 -6.46 1.46
CA HIS A 133 -11.99 -5.18 0.75
C HIS A 133 -10.59 -4.72 0.35
N LEU A 134 -10.51 -3.86 -0.66
CA LEU A 134 -9.25 -3.24 -1.10
C LEU A 134 -9.36 -1.72 -1.04
N LEU A 135 -8.32 -1.07 -0.50
CA LEU A 135 -8.10 0.36 -0.59
C LEU A 135 -6.72 0.60 -1.16
N ALA A 136 -6.62 1.28 -2.28
CA ALA A 136 -5.37 1.37 -3.00
C ALA A 136 -5.10 2.77 -3.54
N MET A 137 -3.84 3.18 -3.52
CA MET A 137 -3.42 4.49 -4.00
C MET A 137 -2.42 4.38 -5.16
N SER A 138 -2.62 5.20 -6.21
CA SER A 138 -1.68 5.35 -7.34
C SER A 138 -1.32 4.00 -7.98
N MET A 139 -0.03 3.62 -8.02
CA MET A 139 0.41 2.31 -8.52
C MET A 139 -0.24 1.14 -7.75
N GLY A 140 -0.52 1.30 -6.46
CA GLY A 140 -1.27 0.31 -5.68
C GLY A 140 -2.63 -0.02 -6.29
N GLY A 141 -3.30 0.98 -6.89
CA GLY A 141 -4.53 0.75 -7.64
C GLY A 141 -4.33 -0.08 -8.91
N MET A 142 -3.20 0.02 -9.58
CA MET A 142 -2.88 -0.85 -10.73
C MET A 142 -2.61 -2.29 -10.26
N ILE A 143 -1.94 -2.44 -9.12
CA ILE A 143 -1.70 -3.74 -8.49
C ILE A 143 -3.03 -4.42 -8.12
N THR A 144 -3.91 -3.69 -7.41
CA THR A 144 -5.20 -4.24 -6.97
C THR A 144 -6.15 -4.54 -8.11
N GLN A 145 -6.14 -3.77 -9.19
CA GLN A 145 -6.89 -4.10 -10.40
C GLN A 145 -6.44 -5.44 -10.99
N ARG A 146 -5.13 -5.73 -10.95
CA ARG A 146 -4.60 -7.03 -11.37
C ARG A 146 -5.03 -8.15 -10.42
N MET A 147 -4.98 -7.90 -9.08
CA MET A 147 -5.48 -8.86 -8.09
C MET A 147 -6.94 -9.22 -8.35
N VAL A 148 -7.80 -8.21 -8.56
CA VAL A 148 -9.24 -8.40 -8.82
C VAL A 148 -9.48 -9.12 -10.14
N ALA A 149 -8.76 -8.78 -11.20
CA ALA A 149 -8.93 -9.40 -12.52
C ALA A 149 -8.67 -10.92 -12.48
N ASP A 150 -7.68 -11.34 -11.69
CA ASP A 150 -7.29 -12.74 -11.61
C ASP A 150 -8.06 -13.53 -10.52
N ASN A 151 -8.61 -12.82 -9.49
CA ASN A 151 -9.22 -13.43 -8.29
C ASN A 151 -10.49 -12.69 -7.84
N LYS A 152 -11.42 -12.39 -8.75
CA LYS A 152 -12.59 -11.52 -8.49
C LYS A 152 -13.42 -11.93 -7.27
N ASP A 153 -13.55 -13.22 -7.02
CA ASP A 153 -14.42 -13.77 -5.96
C ASP A 153 -13.79 -13.59 -4.55
N ARG A 154 -12.52 -13.19 -4.48
CA ARG A 154 -11.79 -12.89 -3.24
C ARG A 154 -12.03 -11.46 -2.74
N PHE A 155 -12.72 -10.62 -3.51
CA PHE A 155 -12.85 -9.20 -3.20
C PHE A 155 -14.30 -8.74 -3.17
N LYS A 156 -14.73 -8.20 -2.01
CA LYS A 156 -16.08 -7.65 -1.80
C LYS A 156 -16.24 -6.27 -2.45
N SER A 157 -15.22 -5.45 -2.35
CA SER A 157 -15.16 -4.13 -3.00
C SER A 157 -13.72 -3.64 -3.13
N TYR A 158 -13.50 -2.64 -3.96
CA TYR A 158 -12.22 -1.93 -4.02
C TYR A 158 -12.42 -0.44 -4.23
N VAL A 159 -11.58 0.34 -3.57
CA VAL A 159 -11.53 1.80 -3.66
C VAL A 159 -10.17 2.19 -4.23
N LEU A 160 -10.18 2.99 -5.29
CA LEU A 160 -8.98 3.47 -5.97
C LEU A 160 -8.82 4.97 -5.76
N ILE A 161 -7.69 5.37 -5.22
CA ILE A 161 -7.33 6.77 -5.00
C ILE A 161 -6.22 7.14 -5.98
N ALA A 162 -6.43 8.19 -6.78
CA ALA A 162 -5.42 8.71 -7.71
C ALA A 162 -4.76 7.62 -8.57
N SER A 163 -5.55 6.69 -9.13
CA SER A 163 -5.08 5.57 -9.94
C SER A 163 -5.76 5.53 -11.30
N MET A 164 -5.24 4.71 -12.19
CA MET A 164 -5.75 4.53 -13.55
C MET A 164 -5.78 3.05 -13.95
N ALA A 165 -6.73 2.70 -14.82
CA ALA A 165 -6.87 1.34 -15.34
C ALA A 165 -5.94 1.03 -16.54
N LYS A 166 -5.28 2.04 -17.07
CA LYS A 166 -4.41 1.94 -18.26
C LYS A 166 -2.99 2.35 -17.90
N SER A 167 -2.02 1.72 -18.55
CA SER A 167 -0.62 2.17 -18.42
C SER A 167 -0.49 3.63 -18.82
N PRO A 168 0.30 4.44 -18.09
CA PRO A 168 0.61 5.81 -18.47
C PRO A 168 1.13 5.87 -19.91
N ASP A 169 0.63 6.77 -20.69
CA ASP A 169 1.11 7.08 -22.04
C ASP A 169 1.34 8.59 -22.18
N LEU A 170 1.84 9.03 -23.33
CA LEU A 170 2.10 10.45 -23.57
C LEU A 170 0.83 11.34 -23.52
N GLN A 171 -0.35 10.75 -23.69
CA GLN A 171 -1.62 11.48 -23.64
C GLN A 171 -2.09 11.67 -22.20
N THR A 172 -1.85 10.65 -21.34
CA THR A 172 -2.21 10.63 -19.92
C THR A 172 -1.09 11.14 -19.01
N ALA A 173 0.10 11.42 -19.56
CA ALA A 173 1.21 11.99 -18.80
C ALA A 173 0.84 13.37 -18.23
N PRO A 174 1.26 13.71 -17.01
CA PRO A 174 1.04 15.01 -16.41
C PRO A 174 1.51 16.14 -17.33
N LYS A 175 0.71 17.20 -17.47
CA LYS A 175 1.00 18.36 -18.32
C LYS A 175 1.05 19.65 -17.50
N GLY A 176 1.62 20.70 -18.09
CA GLY A 176 1.60 22.02 -17.50
C GLY A 176 2.33 22.10 -16.14
N GLU A 177 1.68 22.72 -15.17
CA GLU A 177 2.23 22.96 -13.84
C GLU A 177 2.44 21.67 -13.03
N LEU A 178 1.50 20.72 -13.11
CA LEU A 178 1.63 19.41 -12.44
C LEU A 178 2.89 18.67 -12.89
N ARG A 179 3.20 18.70 -14.21
CA ARG A 179 4.43 18.14 -14.73
C ARG A 179 5.67 18.81 -14.13
N ARG A 180 5.68 20.14 -14.05
CA ARG A 180 6.77 20.92 -13.44
C ARG A 180 6.97 20.55 -11.98
N LEU A 181 5.88 20.44 -11.21
CA LEU A 181 5.92 20.05 -9.80
C LEU A 181 6.49 18.64 -9.59
N ILE A 182 6.17 17.71 -10.47
CA ILE A 182 6.67 16.32 -10.40
C ILE A 182 8.13 16.22 -10.87
N GLU A 183 8.52 16.93 -11.92
CA GLU A 183 9.85 16.88 -12.52
C GLU A 183 10.91 17.75 -11.80
N ASP A 184 10.48 18.66 -10.93
CA ASP A 184 11.39 19.51 -10.19
C ASP A 184 12.28 18.70 -9.23
N ARG A 185 13.55 18.61 -9.57
CA ARG A 185 14.57 17.85 -8.84
C ARG A 185 15.24 18.63 -7.69
N SER A 186 14.72 19.79 -7.31
CA SER A 186 15.25 20.59 -6.20
C SER A 186 15.10 19.91 -4.82
N PHE A 187 14.47 18.74 -4.75
CA PHE A 187 14.27 17.94 -3.55
C PHE A 187 15.51 17.75 -2.67
N LYS A 188 16.69 17.66 -3.27
CA LYS A 188 17.92 17.35 -2.51
C LYS A 188 18.33 18.45 -1.54
N ASN A 189 17.86 19.68 -1.76
CA ASN A 189 18.25 20.86 -0.99
C ASN A 189 17.08 21.49 -0.24
N GLN A 190 15.89 20.88 -0.25
CA GLN A 190 14.69 21.41 0.43
C GLN A 190 14.62 20.92 1.87
N THR A 191 14.17 21.80 2.76
CA THR A 191 13.77 21.46 4.13
C THR A 191 12.56 20.52 4.15
N ILE A 192 12.29 19.91 5.29
CA ILE A 192 11.11 19.06 5.46
C ILE A 192 9.84 19.84 5.18
N ASP A 193 9.73 21.07 5.71
CA ASP A 193 8.55 21.92 5.54
C ASP A 193 8.30 22.27 4.06
N GLU A 194 9.35 22.66 3.33
CA GLU A 194 9.23 22.93 1.89
C GLU A 194 8.78 21.68 1.09
N ARG A 195 9.20 20.49 1.51
CA ARG A 195 8.77 19.23 0.89
C ARG A 195 7.31 18.92 1.19
N VAL A 196 6.85 19.19 2.40
CA VAL A 196 5.45 19.05 2.82
C VAL A 196 4.56 20.02 2.05
N ASP A 197 4.90 21.31 2.02
CA ASP A 197 4.13 22.35 1.31
C ASP A 197 4.00 22.03 -0.19
N ARG A 198 5.05 21.54 -0.78
CA ARG A 198 5.03 21.09 -2.17
C ARG A 198 4.13 19.89 -2.39
N SER A 199 4.18 18.89 -1.50
CA SER A 199 3.32 17.72 -1.59
C SER A 199 1.84 18.13 -1.47
N ILE A 200 1.52 19.05 -0.56
CA ILE A 200 0.19 19.63 -0.41
C ILE A 200 -0.23 20.35 -1.70
N SER A 201 0.65 21.15 -2.29
CA SER A 201 0.37 21.87 -3.54
C SER A 201 0.09 20.92 -4.70
N CYS A 202 0.83 19.81 -4.82
CA CYS A 202 0.55 18.78 -5.81
C CYS A 202 -0.83 18.14 -5.61
N LEU A 203 -1.21 17.83 -4.37
CA LEU A 203 -2.50 17.24 -4.04
C LEU A 203 -3.66 18.19 -4.32
N LEU A 204 -3.53 19.47 -3.96
CA LEU A 204 -4.55 20.49 -4.22
C LEU A 204 -4.76 20.71 -5.72
N TYR A 205 -3.68 20.75 -6.49
CA TYR A 205 -3.78 20.91 -7.95
C TYR A 205 -4.50 19.74 -8.63
N THR A 206 -4.36 18.52 -8.12
CA THR A 206 -5.04 17.34 -8.67
C THR A 206 -6.50 17.23 -8.24
N SER A 207 -6.93 17.91 -7.16
CA SER A 207 -8.32 17.88 -6.69
C SER A 207 -9.26 18.80 -7.48
N ASP A 208 -8.71 19.80 -8.16
CA ASP A 208 -9.47 20.81 -8.92
C ASP A 208 -9.51 20.54 -10.44
N ALA A 209 -8.90 19.44 -10.87
CA ALA A 209 -8.87 18.98 -12.27
C ALA A 209 -9.84 17.83 -12.49
#